data_eae2b7e07cd67d2a55baa093a5a817d3
#
_entry.id   eae2b7e07cd67d2a55baa093a5a817d3
#
_cell.length_a   1.000
_cell.length_b   1.000
_cell.length_c   1.000
_cell.angle_alpha   90.00
_cell.angle_beta   90.00
_cell.angle_gamma   90.00
#
_symmetry.space_group_name_H-M   'P 1'
#
loop_
_entity.id
_entity.type
_entity.pdbx_description
1 polymer ?
#
loop_
_entity_poly.entity_id
_entity_poly.type
_entity_poly.pdbx_seq_one_letter_code
_entity_poly.pdbx_strand_id
1 'polypeptide(L)'
;MAGDVDSVTLWGMLIRAFYLQGLTYSAAVLGILGAHEMGHYIACRRYDVDATLPFFLPFPSLAGTMGAVIKIRSAFPTRAALFDIAIAGPIAGFVVLVPVLFIGMHFSNVMRVPADMAGYSLGEPLFFRLATWLQFGHIPEGYSVNIHPIVFAAWFGMLATAWNLLPFGQLDGGHLTYATLGDRSRYFSLATVAGAIAMCFVSYSWVVMTVMMVAMLYFLGPRHPRVLAEYEPLGRGRYALFAFAIVIFILCFTPTPIDPL
;
A
#
# COMPACT_ATOMS: atom_id res chain seq x y z
N MET A 1 17.34 3.53 45.45
CA MET A 1 18.58 3.04 44.83
C MET A 1 18.29 2.85 43.33
N ALA A 2 18.57 3.87 42.52
CA ALA A 2 18.61 3.72 41.06
C ALA A 2 19.97 3.07 40.77
N GLY A 3 19.97 1.80 40.36
CA GLY A 3 21.20 1.14 39.97
C GLY A 3 21.75 1.82 38.71
N ASP A 4 23.01 2.26 38.76
CA ASP A 4 23.76 2.71 37.57
C ASP A 4 23.79 1.58 36.57
N VAL A 5 22.97 1.72 35.54
CA VAL A 5 23.03 0.82 34.38
C VAL A 5 24.32 1.18 33.64
N ASP A 6 25.29 0.25 33.70
CA ASP A 6 26.57 0.39 33.01
C ASP A 6 26.31 0.78 31.52
N SER A 7 27.05 1.81 31.05
CA SER A 7 26.87 2.31 29.66
C SER A 7 26.99 1.23 28.61
N VAL A 8 27.83 0.23 28.83
CA VAL A 8 27.96 -0.96 27.93
C VAL A 8 26.69 -1.77 27.89
N THR A 9 26.01 -1.97 29.02
CA THR A 9 24.74 -2.70 29.13
C THR A 9 23.62 -1.90 28.46
N LEU A 10 23.58 -0.58 28.64
CA LEU A 10 22.61 0.31 27.98
C LEU A 10 22.73 0.27 26.47
N TRP A 11 23.96 0.42 25.93
CA TRP A 11 24.22 0.30 24.50
C TRP A 11 23.82 -1.07 23.94
N GLY A 12 24.13 -2.15 24.64
CA GLY A 12 23.71 -3.50 24.27
C GLY A 12 22.19 -3.66 24.18
N MET A 13 21.45 -3.09 25.13
CA MET A 13 19.99 -3.10 25.13
C MET A 13 19.41 -2.27 23.97
N LEU A 14 19.94 -1.08 23.71
CA LEU A 14 19.51 -0.19 22.62
C LEU A 14 19.75 -0.84 21.24
N ILE A 15 20.94 -1.41 21.03
CA ILE A 15 21.29 -2.13 19.81
C ILE A 15 20.34 -3.31 19.60
N ARG A 16 20.12 -4.12 20.64
CA ARG A 16 19.20 -5.28 20.56
C ARG A 16 17.77 -4.84 20.25
N ALA A 17 17.27 -3.79 20.91
CA ALA A 17 15.93 -3.25 20.65
C ALA A 17 15.81 -2.75 19.21
N PHE A 18 16.82 -2.02 18.72
CA PHE A 18 16.86 -1.52 17.34
C PHE A 18 16.80 -2.66 16.31
N TYR A 19 17.63 -3.72 16.48
CA TYR A 19 17.62 -4.85 15.57
C TYR A 19 16.30 -5.64 15.62
N LEU A 20 15.74 -5.87 16.80
CA LEU A 20 14.47 -6.59 16.94
C LEU A 20 13.32 -5.81 16.30
N GLN A 21 13.23 -4.50 16.53
CA GLN A 21 12.22 -3.64 15.93
C GLN A 21 12.37 -3.55 14.41
N GLY A 22 13.61 -3.41 13.93
CA GLY A 22 13.91 -3.41 12.49
C GLY A 22 13.56 -4.74 11.81
N LEU A 23 13.85 -5.88 12.44
CA LEU A 23 13.50 -7.20 11.90
C LEU A 23 11.98 -7.42 11.85
N THR A 24 11.26 -7.06 12.92
CA THR A 24 9.80 -7.21 12.95
C THR A 24 9.11 -6.31 11.92
N TYR A 25 9.58 -5.06 11.77
CA TYR A 25 9.15 -4.15 10.72
C TYR A 25 9.40 -4.74 9.33
N SER A 26 10.65 -5.15 9.07
CA SER A 26 11.05 -5.67 7.76
C SER A 26 10.28 -6.93 7.39
N ALA A 27 10.12 -7.87 8.33
CA ALA A 27 9.36 -9.10 8.11
C ALA A 27 7.89 -8.78 7.78
N ALA A 28 7.27 -7.82 8.47
CA ALA A 28 5.89 -7.41 8.23
C ALA A 28 5.73 -6.74 6.86
N VAL A 29 6.59 -5.75 6.52
CA VAL A 29 6.55 -5.06 5.23
C VAL A 29 6.80 -6.01 4.07
N LEU A 30 7.85 -6.84 4.17
CA LEU A 30 8.19 -7.81 3.12
C LEU A 30 7.10 -8.88 2.99
N GLY A 31 6.47 -9.28 4.10
CA GLY A 31 5.33 -10.21 4.09
C GLY A 31 4.13 -9.66 3.34
N ILE A 32 3.74 -8.40 3.61
CA ILE A 32 2.59 -7.76 2.95
C ILE A 32 2.87 -7.53 1.47
N LEU A 33 3.99 -6.88 1.13
CA LEU A 33 4.33 -6.57 -0.26
C LEU A 33 4.67 -7.84 -1.05
N GLY A 34 5.35 -8.81 -0.42
CA GLY A 34 5.63 -10.10 -1.03
C GLY A 34 4.36 -10.91 -1.34
N ALA A 35 3.37 -10.88 -0.44
CA ALA A 35 2.07 -11.51 -0.68
C ALA A 35 1.33 -10.82 -1.84
N HIS A 36 1.39 -9.49 -1.94
CA HIS A 36 0.82 -8.72 -3.03
C HIS A 36 1.38 -9.19 -4.38
N GLU A 37 2.70 -9.12 -4.56
CA GLU A 37 3.34 -9.52 -5.82
C GLU A 37 3.20 -11.03 -6.10
N MET A 38 3.20 -11.86 -5.06
CA MET A 38 2.98 -13.29 -5.21
C MET A 38 1.54 -13.59 -5.70
N GLY A 39 0.56 -12.77 -5.30
CA GLY A 39 -0.80 -12.84 -5.83
C GLY A 39 -0.82 -12.65 -7.34
N HIS A 40 -0.17 -11.60 -7.85
CA HIS A 40 -0.02 -11.37 -9.29
C HIS A 40 0.73 -12.52 -9.97
N TYR A 41 1.85 -12.97 -9.40
CA TYR A 41 2.66 -14.04 -9.96
C TYR A 41 1.86 -15.36 -10.10
N ILE A 42 1.14 -15.76 -9.05
CA ILE A 42 0.31 -16.98 -9.08
C ILE A 42 -0.79 -16.87 -10.14
N ALA A 43 -1.43 -15.70 -10.24
CA ALA A 43 -2.44 -15.44 -11.26
C ALA A 43 -1.83 -15.47 -12.68
N CYS A 44 -0.65 -14.88 -12.89
CA CYS A 44 0.09 -14.97 -14.15
C CYS A 44 0.32 -16.44 -14.55
N ARG A 45 0.80 -17.27 -13.60
CA ARG A 45 1.05 -18.70 -13.84
C ARG A 45 -0.24 -19.46 -14.22
N ARG A 46 -1.38 -19.07 -13.66
CA ARG A 46 -2.68 -19.69 -13.97
C ARG A 46 -3.16 -19.38 -15.39
N TYR A 47 -2.76 -18.23 -15.94
CA TYR A 47 -3.12 -17.78 -17.29
C TYR A 47 -2.01 -17.99 -18.33
N ASP A 48 -0.97 -18.75 -18.00
CA ASP A 48 0.21 -18.98 -18.84
C ASP A 48 0.90 -17.67 -19.31
N VAL A 49 0.77 -16.62 -18.48
CA VAL A 49 1.45 -15.33 -18.67
C VAL A 49 2.85 -15.41 -18.06
N ASP A 50 3.89 -15.20 -18.90
CA ASP A 50 5.28 -15.24 -18.42
C ASP A 50 5.57 -14.01 -17.53
N ALA A 51 5.98 -14.29 -16.29
CA ALA A 51 6.34 -13.29 -15.31
C ALA A 51 7.53 -13.75 -14.47
N THR A 52 8.34 -12.80 -14.00
CA THR A 52 9.43 -13.10 -13.06
C THR A 52 8.87 -13.39 -11.67
N LEU A 53 9.68 -14.06 -10.85
CA LEU A 53 9.43 -14.06 -9.40
C LEU A 53 9.46 -12.63 -8.86
N PRO A 54 8.74 -12.34 -7.77
CA PRO A 54 8.82 -11.07 -7.08
C PRO A 54 10.25 -10.73 -6.66
N PHE A 55 10.65 -9.49 -6.86
CA PHE A 55 11.90 -8.95 -6.33
C PHE A 55 11.66 -7.59 -5.69
N PHE A 56 12.38 -7.33 -4.60
CA PHE A 56 12.25 -6.09 -3.84
C PHE A 56 13.26 -5.06 -4.34
N LEU A 57 12.80 -3.82 -4.49
CA LEU A 57 13.65 -2.69 -4.84
C LEU A 57 14.05 -1.95 -3.55
N PRO A 58 15.31 -2.12 -3.06
CA PRO A 58 15.76 -1.39 -1.90
C PRO A 58 15.80 0.11 -2.22
N PHE A 59 15.32 0.93 -1.31
CA PHE A 59 15.32 2.38 -1.46
C PHE A 59 15.51 3.06 -0.10
N PRO A 60 16.37 4.09 0.00
CA PRO A 60 16.63 4.81 1.25
C PRO A 60 15.45 5.75 1.59
N SER A 61 14.35 5.16 2.01
CA SER A 61 13.13 5.85 2.49
C SER A 61 12.71 5.31 3.85
N LEU A 62 11.70 5.92 4.48
CA LEU A 62 11.09 5.43 5.71
C LEU A 62 10.59 3.98 5.60
N ALA A 63 10.21 3.56 4.39
CA ALA A 63 9.78 2.20 4.12
C ALA A 63 10.94 1.21 3.91
N GLY A 64 12.16 1.69 3.63
CA GLY A 64 13.31 0.86 3.28
C GLY A 64 13.25 0.20 1.91
N THR A 65 12.15 0.36 1.19
CA THR A 65 11.90 -0.21 -0.13
C THR A 65 11.01 0.70 -0.98
N MET A 66 11.15 0.66 -2.30
CA MET A 66 10.18 1.21 -3.25
C MET A 66 9.00 0.25 -3.52
N GLY A 67 8.98 -0.90 -2.86
CA GLY A 67 8.01 -1.96 -3.08
C GLY A 67 8.66 -3.25 -3.58
N ALA A 68 7.82 -4.24 -3.80
CA ALA A 68 8.15 -5.43 -4.57
C ALA A 68 7.59 -5.27 -5.99
N VAL A 69 8.18 -5.95 -6.96
CA VAL A 69 7.79 -5.85 -8.38
C VAL A 69 7.90 -7.22 -9.03
N ILE A 70 6.94 -7.55 -9.89
CA ILE A 70 7.09 -8.61 -10.89
C ILE A 70 7.26 -7.98 -12.27
N LYS A 71 8.07 -8.59 -13.13
CA LYS A 71 8.17 -8.19 -14.54
C LYS A 71 7.37 -9.15 -15.40
N ILE A 72 6.27 -8.67 -15.97
CA ILE A 72 5.47 -9.41 -16.94
C ILE A 72 6.15 -9.27 -18.31
N ARG A 73 6.38 -10.41 -18.99
CA ARG A 73 7.14 -10.50 -20.22
C ARG A 73 6.30 -10.78 -21.45
N SER A 74 5.09 -11.27 -21.26
CA SER A 74 4.15 -11.58 -22.35
C SER A 74 2.94 -10.66 -22.30
N ALA A 75 2.27 -10.50 -23.45
CA ALA A 75 1.00 -9.79 -23.51
C ALA A 75 -0.10 -10.57 -22.77
N PHE A 76 -1.05 -9.86 -22.20
CA PHE A 76 -2.21 -10.48 -21.57
C PHE A 76 -3.14 -11.09 -22.63
N PRO A 77 -3.56 -12.37 -22.47
CA PRO A 77 -4.37 -13.04 -23.48
C PRO A 77 -5.76 -12.43 -23.63
N THR A 78 -6.42 -12.10 -22.52
CA THR A 78 -7.79 -11.56 -22.49
C THR A 78 -7.97 -10.47 -21.45
N ARG A 79 -9.05 -9.69 -21.54
CA ARG A 79 -9.44 -8.73 -20.51
C ARG A 79 -9.74 -9.41 -19.16
N ALA A 80 -10.28 -10.62 -19.21
CA ALA A 80 -10.55 -11.44 -18.02
C ALA A 80 -9.25 -11.84 -17.30
N ALA A 81 -8.23 -12.30 -18.05
CA ALA A 81 -6.92 -12.62 -17.50
C ALA A 81 -6.23 -11.40 -16.90
N LEU A 82 -6.26 -10.26 -17.63
CA LEU A 82 -5.72 -8.98 -17.10
C LEU A 82 -6.40 -8.58 -15.79
N PHE A 83 -7.74 -8.68 -15.74
CA PHE A 83 -8.50 -8.36 -14.53
C PHE A 83 -8.10 -9.26 -13.34
N ASP A 84 -8.10 -10.58 -13.55
CA ASP A 84 -7.82 -11.55 -12.49
C ASP A 84 -6.38 -11.44 -11.98
N ILE A 85 -5.43 -11.17 -12.89
CA ILE A 85 -4.04 -10.91 -12.51
C ILE A 85 -3.94 -9.61 -11.71
N ALA A 86 -4.54 -8.53 -12.18
CA ALA A 86 -4.45 -7.23 -11.53
C ALA A 86 -5.08 -7.20 -10.12
N ILE A 87 -6.19 -7.92 -9.91
CA ILE A 87 -6.88 -7.92 -8.61
C ILE A 87 -6.24 -8.88 -7.60
N ALA A 88 -5.52 -9.90 -8.07
CA ALA A 88 -4.94 -10.93 -7.20
C ALA A 88 -3.92 -10.36 -6.21
N GLY A 89 -3.09 -9.39 -6.62
CA GLY A 89 -2.13 -8.73 -5.78
C GLY A 89 -2.77 -7.97 -4.61
N PRO A 90 -3.62 -6.97 -4.90
CA PRO A 90 -4.30 -6.21 -3.85
C PRO A 90 -5.07 -7.07 -2.85
N ILE A 91 -5.75 -8.12 -3.31
CA ILE A 91 -6.46 -9.06 -2.41
C ILE A 91 -5.47 -9.84 -1.55
N ALA A 92 -4.42 -10.42 -2.14
CA ALA A 92 -3.44 -11.21 -1.38
C ALA A 92 -2.68 -10.35 -0.36
N GLY A 93 -2.27 -9.14 -0.76
CA GLY A 93 -1.64 -8.17 0.13
C GLY A 93 -2.56 -7.77 1.28
N PHE A 94 -3.83 -7.46 0.99
CA PHE A 94 -4.81 -7.08 2.01
C PHE A 94 -5.11 -8.22 2.99
N VAL A 95 -5.22 -9.47 2.52
CA VAL A 95 -5.42 -10.65 3.37
C VAL A 95 -4.28 -10.82 4.39
N VAL A 96 -3.03 -10.55 4.00
CA VAL A 96 -1.88 -10.61 4.92
C VAL A 96 -1.81 -9.36 5.80
N LEU A 97 -2.16 -8.20 5.26
CA LEU A 97 -2.17 -6.92 5.98
C LEU A 97 -3.11 -6.96 7.20
N VAL A 98 -4.31 -7.54 7.06
CA VAL A 98 -5.30 -7.60 8.14
C VAL A 98 -4.74 -8.23 9.43
N PRO A 99 -4.24 -9.49 9.45
CA PRO A 99 -3.68 -10.06 10.66
C PRO A 99 -2.43 -9.33 11.14
N VAL A 100 -1.57 -8.83 10.24
CA VAL A 100 -0.36 -8.07 10.61
C VAL A 100 -0.75 -6.79 11.37
N LEU A 101 -1.79 -6.06 10.92
CA LEU A 101 -2.27 -4.87 11.60
C LEU A 101 -2.75 -5.20 13.03
N PHE A 102 -3.59 -6.22 13.20
CA PHE A 102 -4.12 -6.56 14.53
C PHE A 102 -3.05 -7.14 15.47
N ILE A 103 -2.10 -7.92 14.96
CA ILE A 103 -0.93 -8.38 15.74
C ILE A 103 -0.13 -7.17 16.21
N GLY A 104 0.15 -6.22 15.31
CA GLY A 104 0.88 -5.00 15.68
C GLY A 104 0.11 -4.13 16.67
N MET A 105 -1.20 -3.97 16.52
CA MET A 105 -2.05 -3.24 17.47
C MET A 105 -2.03 -3.87 18.86
N HIS A 106 -1.97 -5.19 18.97
CA HIS A 106 -1.83 -5.89 20.26
C HIS A 106 -0.55 -5.52 21.01
N PHE A 107 0.55 -5.23 20.29
CA PHE A 107 1.82 -4.78 20.88
C PHE A 107 1.94 -3.26 21.02
N SER A 108 0.93 -2.50 20.61
CA SER A 108 0.87 -1.05 20.72
C SER A 108 0.20 -0.61 22.01
N ASN A 109 0.41 0.63 22.43
CA ASN A 109 -0.20 1.18 23.64
C ASN A 109 -0.67 2.62 23.41
N VAL A 110 -1.62 3.07 24.21
CA VAL A 110 -2.07 4.46 24.24
C VAL A 110 -1.20 5.25 25.21
N MET A 111 -0.66 6.39 24.75
CA MET A 111 0.17 7.26 25.57
C MET A 111 -0.26 8.72 25.41
N ARG A 112 0.08 9.55 26.40
CA ARG A 112 -0.15 10.98 26.33
C ARG A 112 0.85 11.62 25.33
N VAL A 113 0.33 12.48 24.46
CA VAL A 113 1.16 13.23 23.51
C VAL A 113 1.84 14.39 24.28
N PRO A 114 3.17 14.50 24.30
CA PRO A 114 3.86 15.65 24.86
C PRO A 114 3.46 16.94 24.13
N ALA A 115 3.27 18.04 24.86
CA ALA A 115 2.82 19.32 24.27
C ALA A 115 3.87 19.97 23.33
N ASP A 116 5.13 19.57 23.45
CA ASP A 116 6.28 20.05 22.69
C ASP A 116 6.77 19.03 21.64
N MET A 117 5.93 18.04 21.32
CA MET A 117 6.29 17.02 20.35
C MET A 117 6.38 17.61 18.94
N ALA A 118 7.59 17.73 18.42
CA ALA A 118 7.84 18.02 17.01
C ALA A 118 7.98 16.69 16.24
N GLY A 119 7.44 16.63 15.03
CA GLY A 119 7.55 15.42 14.22
C GLY A 119 6.56 15.41 13.06
N TYR A 120 6.18 14.21 12.64
CA TYR A 120 5.21 13.99 11.59
C TYR A 120 4.01 13.22 12.14
N SER A 121 2.82 13.63 11.74
CA SER A 121 1.59 12.86 11.93
C SER A 121 1.41 11.93 10.72
N LEU A 122 1.05 10.69 11.02
CA LEU A 122 0.64 9.73 9.99
C LEU A 122 -0.86 9.85 9.75
N GLY A 123 -1.25 9.98 8.51
CA GLY A 123 -2.66 9.94 8.15
C GLY A 123 -3.29 8.60 8.56
N GLU A 124 -4.55 8.66 8.94
CA GLU A 124 -5.29 7.50 9.43
C GLU A 124 -6.27 6.98 8.36
N PRO A 125 -5.89 5.95 7.56
CA PRO A 125 -6.85 5.27 6.69
C PRO A 125 -8.05 4.76 7.48
N LEU A 126 -9.21 4.64 6.84
CA LEU A 126 -10.42 4.18 7.53
C LEU A 126 -10.25 2.83 8.21
N PHE A 127 -9.52 1.92 7.58
CA PHE A 127 -9.26 0.60 8.18
C PHE A 127 -8.35 0.69 9.41
N PHE A 128 -7.37 1.60 9.40
CA PHE A 128 -6.54 1.89 10.58
C PHE A 128 -7.39 2.43 11.73
N ARG A 129 -8.25 3.40 11.46
CA ARG A 129 -9.16 3.98 12.47
C ARG A 129 -10.10 2.93 13.06
N LEU A 130 -10.65 2.06 12.20
CA LEU A 130 -11.49 0.96 12.64
C LEU A 130 -10.72 -0.02 13.55
N ALA A 131 -9.50 -0.42 13.17
CA ALA A 131 -8.67 -1.32 13.96
C ALA A 131 -8.29 -0.69 15.32
N THR A 132 -7.95 0.59 15.33
CA THR A 132 -7.65 1.36 16.54
C THR A 132 -8.88 1.40 17.47
N TRP A 133 -10.05 1.70 16.93
CA TRP A 133 -11.28 1.72 17.71
C TRP A 133 -11.66 0.35 18.29
N LEU A 134 -11.48 -0.72 17.51
CA LEU A 134 -11.75 -2.10 17.97
C LEU A 134 -10.79 -2.54 19.08
N GLN A 135 -9.52 -2.09 19.04
CA GLN A 135 -8.48 -2.51 19.99
C GLN A 135 -8.49 -1.67 21.27
N PHE A 136 -8.66 -0.35 21.14
CA PHE A 136 -8.45 0.59 22.25
C PHE A 136 -9.73 1.36 22.63
N GLY A 137 -10.82 1.25 21.84
CA GLY A 137 -12.03 2.03 22.04
C GLY A 137 -11.83 3.51 21.73
N HIS A 138 -12.50 4.36 22.50
CA HIS A 138 -12.37 5.82 22.39
C HIS A 138 -11.08 6.29 23.05
N ILE A 139 -10.20 6.94 22.28
CA ILE A 139 -8.97 7.53 22.80
C ILE A 139 -9.25 8.98 23.23
N PRO A 140 -8.98 9.37 24.49
CA PRO A 140 -9.21 10.72 24.99
C PRO A 140 -8.36 11.78 24.28
N GLU A 141 -8.79 13.03 24.27
CA GLU A 141 -8.01 14.16 23.78
C GLU A 141 -6.66 14.26 24.49
N GLY A 142 -5.61 14.58 23.75
CA GLY A 142 -4.23 14.64 24.25
C GLY A 142 -3.52 13.27 24.36
N TYR A 143 -4.19 12.19 23.94
CA TYR A 143 -3.59 10.85 23.84
C TYR A 143 -3.51 10.39 22.39
N SER A 144 -2.54 9.54 22.09
CA SER A 144 -2.35 8.89 20.79
C SER A 144 -1.86 7.47 20.97
N VAL A 145 -1.95 6.68 19.91
CA VAL A 145 -1.41 5.32 19.89
C VAL A 145 0.09 5.39 19.60
N ASN A 146 0.87 4.90 20.54
CA ASN A 146 2.29 4.61 20.31
C ASN A 146 2.37 3.29 19.54
N ILE A 147 2.48 3.41 18.21
CA ILE A 147 2.41 2.28 17.30
C ILE A 147 3.67 1.41 17.34
N HIS A 148 3.48 0.10 17.44
CA HIS A 148 4.55 -0.87 17.26
C HIS A 148 5.05 -0.85 15.80
N PRO A 149 6.34 -1.14 15.49
CA PRO A 149 6.86 -1.19 14.12
C PRO A 149 6.05 -2.06 13.14
N ILE A 150 5.43 -3.14 13.62
CA ILE A 150 4.52 -3.98 12.83
C ILE A 150 3.29 -3.19 12.35
N VAL A 151 2.73 -2.29 13.18
CA VAL A 151 1.61 -1.42 12.79
C VAL A 151 2.05 -0.41 11.74
N PHE A 152 3.24 0.16 11.90
CA PHE A 152 3.81 1.06 10.91
C PHE A 152 4.01 0.36 9.55
N ALA A 153 4.46 -0.91 9.57
CA ALA A 153 4.55 -1.73 8.36
C ALA A 153 3.18 -1.97 7.71
N ALA A 154 2.14 -2.27 8.51
CA ALA A 154 0.77 -2.44 8.01
C ALA A 154 0.20 -1.13 7.46
N TRP A 155 0.46 0.01 8.12
CA TRP A 155 0.09 1.34 7.63
C TRP A 155 0.73 1.62 6.26
N PHE A 156 2.02 1.34 6.12
CA PHE A 156 2.69 1.46 4.83
C PHE A 156 2.11 0.51 3.78
N GLY A 157 1.76 -0.72 4.17
CA GLY A 157 1.05 -1.67 3.32
C GLY A 157 -0.32 -1.16 2.84
N MET A 158 -1.09 -0.47 3.72
CA MET A 158 -2.35 0.19 3.32
C MET A 158 -2.10 1.29 2.29
N LEU A 159 -1.09 2.15 2.53
CA LEU A 159 -0.72 3.21 1.60
C LEU A 159 -0.32 2.65 0.23
N ALA A 160 0.52 1.61 0.20
CA ALA A 160 0.94 0.95 -1.04
C ALA A 160 -0.26 0.30 -1.77
N THR A 161 -1.17 -0.35 -1.04
CA THR A 161 -2.39 -0.94 -1.62
C THR A 161 -3.30 0.12 -2.21
N ALA A 162 -3.54 1.22 -1.50
CA ALA A 162 -4.34 2.34 -2.01
C ALA A 162 -3.71 2.96 -3.25
N TRP A 163 -2.38 3.14 -3.24
CA TRP A 163 -1.64 3.65 -4.38
C TRP A 163 -1.78 2.76 -5.61
N ASN A 164 -1.58 1.44 -5.44
CA ASN A 164 -1.70 0.48 -6.54
C ASN A 164 -3.13 0.38 -7.10
N LEU A 165 -4.15 0.63 -6.26
CA LEU A 165 -5.55 0.62 -6.69
C LEU A 165 -6.02 1.92 -7.33
N LEU A 166 -5.19 2.97 -7.42
CA LEU A 166 -5.54 4.17 -8.19
C LEU A 166 -5.81 3.82 -9.66
N PRO A 167 -6.90 4.34 -10.26
CA PRO A 167 -7.25 4.05 -11.65
C PRO A 167 -6.34 4.80 -12.63
N PHE A 168 -5.04 4.50 -12.62
CA PHE A 168 -4.02 5.23 -13.35
C PHE A 168 -3.02 4.30 -14.05
N GLY A 169 -2.80 4.54 -15.33
CA GLY A 169 -1.72 3.97 -16.13
C GLY A 169 -1.63 2.44 -16.05
N GLN A 170 -0.47 1.94 -15.60
CA GLN A 170 -0.19 0.52 -15.44
C GLN A 170 -0.19 0.06 -13.98
N LEU A 171 -0.73 0.88 -13.05
CA LEU A 171 -1.05 0.41 -11.70
C LEU A 171 -2.19 -0.62 -11.75
N ASP A 172 -2.35 -1.41 -10.71
CA ASP A 172 -3.39 -2.44 -10.63
C ASP A 172 -4.79 -1.86 -10.88
N GLY A 173 -5.10 -0.70 -10.26
CA GLY A 173 -6.34 0.03 -10.50
C GLY A 173 -6.49 0.49 -11.96
N GLY A 174 -5.39 0.83 -12.63
CA GLY A 174 -5.36 1.13 -14.06
C GLY A 174 -5.70 -0.10 -14.91
N HIS A 175 -5.10 -1.25 -14.60
CA HIS A 175 -5.40 -2.54 -15.23
C HIS A 175 -6.87 -2.94 -15.02
N LEU A 176 -7.38 -2.83 -13.78
CA LEU A 176 -8.76 -3.13 -13.43
C LEU A 176 -9.74 -2.20 -14.18
N THR A 177 -9.43 -0.91 -14.24
CA THR A 177 -10.26 0.08 -14.93
C THR A 177 -10.28 -0.16 -16.44
N TYR A 178 -9.12 -0.52 -17.04
CA TYR A 178 -9.08 -0.86 -18.45
C TYR A 178 -9.82 -2.19 -18.72
N ALA A 179 -9.64 -3.20 -17.90
CA ALA A 179 -10.35 -4.46 -18.08
C ALA A 179 -11.88 -4.30 -18.01
N THR A 180 -12.38 -3.35 -17.19
CA THR A 180 -13.82 -3.09 -17.04
C THR A 180 -14.39 -2.12 -18.07
N LEU A 181 -13.70 -1.01 -18.36
CA LEU A 181 -14.20 0.12 -19.14
C LEU A 181 -13.54 0.29 -20.52
N GLY A 182 -12.52 -0.53 -20.83
CA GLY A 182 -11.78 -0.46 -22.08
C GLY A 182 -11.08 0.89 -22.26
N ASP A 183 -11.13 1.44 -23.49
CA ASP A 183 -10.49 2.72 -23.84
C ASP A 183 -10.93 3.93 -23.01
N ARG A 184 -12.09 3.83 -22.34
CA ARG A 184 -12.55 4.90 -21.42
C ARG A 184 -11.67 5.03 -20.18
N SER A 185 -10.88 4.02 -19.84
CA SER A 185 -9.91 4.07 -18.71
C SER A 185 -8.95 5.24 -18.78
N ARG A 186 -8.63 5.73 -20.00
CA ARG A 186 -7.78 6.92 -20.18
C ARG A 186 -8.31 8.18 -19.50
N TYR A 187 -9.65 8.35 -19.47
CA TYR A 187 -10.26 9.50 -18.81
C TYR A 187 -10.13 9.41 -17.29
N PHE A 188 -10.20 8.19 -16.74
CA PHE A 188 -9.94 7.94 -15.32
C PHE A 188 -8.48 8.19 -14.98
N SER A 189 -7.54 7.75 -15.80
CA SER A 189 -6.12 8.05 -15.61
C SER A 189 -5.85 9.57 -15.58
N LEU A 190 -6.42 10.32 -16.51
CA LEU A 190 -6.27 11.78 -16.55
C LEU A 190 -6.94 12.44 -15.33
N ALA A 191 -8.14 12.00 -14.95
CA ALA A 191 -8.84 12.50 -13.77
C ALA A 191 -8.05 12.21 -12.47
N THR A 192 -7.40 11.03 -12.38
CA THR A 192 -6.57 10.68 -11.24
C THR A 192 -5.35 11.59 -11.13
N VAL A 193 -4.68 11.90 -12.25
CA VAL A 193 -3.55 12.88 -12.25
C VAL A 193 -4.03 14.28 -11.85
N ALA A 194 -5.17 14.72 -12.40
CA ALA A 194 -5.74 16.02 -12.02
C ALA A 194 -6.11 16.07 -10.54
N GLY A 195 -6.67 14.97 -10.00
CA GLY A 195 -6.94 14.82 -8.59
C GLY A 195 -5.68 14.84 -7.74
N ALA A 196 -4.62 14.13 -8.17
CA ALA A 196 -3.33 14.12 -7.47
C ALA A 196 -2.68 15.51 -7.44
N ILE A 197 -2.77 16.28 -8.53
CA ILE A 197 -2.31 17.68 -8.58
C ILE A 197 -3.11 18.54 -7.58
N ALA A 198 -4.44 18.37 -7.51
CA ALA A 198 -5.27 19.09 -6.54
C ALA A 198 -4.91 18.70 -5.10
N MET A 199 -4.60 17.41 -4.83
CA MET A 199 -4.18 16.94 -3.52
C MET A 199 -2.82 17.51 -3.05
N CYS A 200 -1.95 17.98 -3.97
CA CYS A 200 -0.72 18.69 -3.60
C CYS A 200 -0.99 19.99 -2.81
N PHE A 201 -2.17 20.59 -2.97
CA PHE A 201 -2.59 21.76 -2.18
C PHE A 201 -3.14 21.39 -0.80
N VAL A 202 -3.40 20.09 -0.55
CA VAL A 202 -3.89 19.57 0.73
C VAL A 202 -2.75 19.04 1.58
N SER A 203 -1.81 18.28 0.98
CA SER A 203 -0.65 17.71 1.68
C SER A 203 0.56 17.61 0.75
N TYR A 204 1.73 17.97 1.28
CA TYR A 204 3.01 17.84 0.56
C TYR A 204 3.37 16.41 0.18
N SER A 205 2.84 15.42 0.88
CA SER A 205 3.03 14.00 0.56
C SER A 205 2.61 13.66 -0.87
N TRP A 206 1.65 14.38 -1.44
CA TRP A 206 1.18 14.18 -2.80
C TRP A 206 2.14 14.66 -3.88
N VAL A 207 3.08 15.55 -3.55
CA VAL A 207 4.01 16.11 -4.55
C VAL A 207 4.85 15.01 -5.20
N VAL A 208 5.49 14.15 -4.39
CA VAL A 208 6.32 13.04 -4.90
C VAL A 208 5.48 12.08 -5.74
N MET A 209 4.30 11.71 -5.25
CA MET A 209 3.39 10.81 -5.95
C MET A 209 2.91 11.41 -7.27
N THR A 210 2.54 12.68 -7.28
CA THR A 210 2.10 13.39 -8.48
C THR A 210 3.22 13.51 -9.52
N VAL A 211 4.45 13.82 -9.09
CA VAL A 211 5.62 13.85 -9.99
C VAL A 211 5.84 12.48 -10.63
N MET A 212 5.76 11.39 -9.86
CA MET A 212 5.86 10.04 -10.41
C MET A 212 4.75 9.73 -11.42
N MET A 213 3.50 10.11 -11.11
CA MET A 213 2.36 9.90 -12.02
C MET A 213 2.51 10.71 -13.31
N VAL A 214 2.93 11.97 -13.22
CA VAL A 214 3.19 12.82 -14.39
C VAL A 214 4.33 12.25 -15.24
N ALA A 215 5.40 11.78 -14.60
CA ALA A 215 6.51 11.13 -15.31
C ALA A 215 6.02 9.85 -16.02
N MET A 216 5.25 8.98 -15.34
CA MET A 216 4.66 7.79 -15.97
C MET A 216 3.74 8.19 -17.14
N LEU A 217 2.92 9.22 -16.99
CA LEU A 217 2.06 9.70 -18.08
C LEU A 217 2.86 10.19 -19.28
N TYR A 218 3.98 10.88 -19.03
CA TYR A 218 4.87 11.37 -20.07
C TYR A 218 5.57 10.24 -20.83
N PHE A 219 6.11 9.24 -20.12
CA PHE A 219 6.88 8.14 -20.72
C PHE A 219 6.00 7.04 -21.32
N LEU A 220 4.89 6.68 -20.67
CA LEU A 220 4.03 5.55 -21.05
C LEU A 220 2.75 5.99 -21.77
N GLY A 221 2.39 7.26 -21.65
CA GLY A 221 1.15 7.81 -22.17
C GLY A 221 -0.09 7.44 -21.32
N PRO A 222 -1.27 8.03 -21.68
CA PRO A 222 -2.51 7.82 -20.92
C PRO A 222 -3.27 6.55 -21.31
N ARG A 223 -2.79 5.82 -22.33
CA ARG A 223 -3.46 4.63 -22.84
C ARG A 223 -2.84 3.37 -22.28
N HIS A 224 -3.69 2.46 -21.83
CA HIS A 224 -3.28 1.11 -21.46
C HIS A 224 -2.88 0.30 -22.71
N PRO A 225 -1.80 -0.52 -22.67
CA PRO A 225 -1.52 -1.48 -23.73
C PRO A 225 -2.71 -2.43 -23.97
N ARG A 226 -2.99 -2.73 -25.23
CA ARG A 226 -4.10 -3.61 -25.58
C ARG A 226 -3.82 -5.06 -25.19
N VAL A 227 -4.89 -5.79 -24.84
CA VAL A 227 -4.86 -7.25 -24.67
C VAL A 227 -5.07 -7.94 -26.03
N LEU A 228 -4.69 -9.23 -26.14
CA LEU A 228 -4.77 -9.95 -27.41
C LEU A 228 -6.24 -10.19 -27.86
N ALA A 229 -7.13 -10.56 -26.92
CA ALA A 229 -8.56 -10.74 -27.19
C ALA A 229 -9.40 -9.72 -26.40
N GLU A 230 -9.72 -8.60 -27.04
CA GLU A 230 -10.33 -7.43 -26.38
C GLU A 230 -11.87 -7.57 -26.18
N TYR A 231 -12.53 -8.40 -26.97
CA TYR A 231 -13.99 -8.44 -27.06
C TYR A 231 -14.68 -9.46 -26.13
N GLU A 232 -13.92 -10.20 -25.32
CA GLU A 232 -14.51 -11.15 -24.39
C GLU A 232 -15.20 -10.42 -23.22
N PRO A 233 -16.44 -10.83 -22.86
CA PRO A 233 -17.16 -10.23 -21.74
C PRO A 233 -16.51 -10.58 -20.40
N LEU A 234 -16.44 -9.62 -19.50
CA LEU A 234 -15.74 -9.77 -18.22
C LEU A 234 -16.42 -10.75 -17.23
N GLY A 235 -17.71 -11.01 -17.39
CA GLY A 235 -18.49 -11.85 -16.47
C GLY A 235 -18.91 -11.13 -15.18
N ARG A 236 -20.11 -11.46 -14.66
CA ARG A 236 -20.73 -10.75 -13.50
C ARG A 236 -19.92 -10.84 -12.22
N GLY A 237 -19.25 -11.97 -11.96
CA GLY A 237 -18.43 -12.14 -10.74
C GLY A 237 -17.27 -11.16 -10.65
N ARG A 238 -16.64 -10.79 -11.78
CA ARG A 238 -15.54 -9.82 -11.81
C ARG A 238 -15.99 -8.40 -11.49
N TYR A 239 -17.22 -8.02 -11.82
CA TYR A 239 -17.75 -6.72 -11.39
C TYR A 239 -17.96 -6.66 -9.87
N ALA A 240 -18.35 -7.76 -9.23
CA ALA A 240 -18.41 -7.83 -7.77
C ALA A 240 -17.01 -7.72 -7.13
N LEU A 241 -16.00 -8.38 -7.72
CA LEU A 241 -14.61 -8.25 -7.29
C LEU A 241 -14.07 -6.82 -7.53
N PHE A 242 -14.47 -6.16 -8.61
CA PHE A 242 -14.11 -4.75 -8.83
C PHE A 242 -14.70 -3.83 -7.77
N ALA A 243 -15.97 -4.04 -7.40
CA ALA A 243 -16.58 -3.32 -6.29
C ALA A 243 -15.85 -3.59 -4.96
N PHE A 244 -15.40 -4.82 -4.73
CA PHE A 244 -14.59 -5.16 -3.55
C PHE A 244 -13.21 -4.46 -3.56
N ALA A 245 -12.56 -4.35 -4.72
CA ALA A 245 -11.32 -3.57 -4.85
C ALA A 245 -11.52 -2.09 -4.52
N ILE A 246 -12.68 -1.51 -4.91
CA ILE A 246 -13.04 -0.13 -4.53
C ILE A 246 -13.20 -0.02 -3.00
N VAL A 247 -13.81 -1.01 -2.36
CA VAL A 247 -13.92 -1.03 -0.88
C VAL A 247 -12.54 -1.08 -0.23
N ILE A 248 -11.64 -1.96 -0.70
CA ILE A 248 -10.25 -2.02 -0.22
C ILE A 248 -9.57 -0.66 -0.41
N PHE A 249 -9.72 -0.04 -1.57
CA PHE A 249 -9.17 1.29 -1.84
C PHE A 249 -9.65 2.33 -0.81
N ILE A 250 -10.97 2.42 -0.58
CA ILE A 250 -11.57 3.36 0.38
C ILE A 250 -11.06 3.10 1.81
N LEU A 251 -10.93 1.83 2.21
CA LEU A 251 -10.44 1.44 3.53
C LEU A 251 -8.97 1.79 3.74
N CYS A 252 -8.15 1.70 2.69
CA CYS A 252 -6.71 1.93 2.75
C CYS A 252 -6.29 3.37 2.42
N PHE A 253 -7.16 4.16 1.79
CA PHE A 253 -6.84 5.51 1.35
C PHE A 253 -6.80 6.51 2.50
N THR A 254 -5.83 7.42 2.46
CA THR A 254 -5.78 8.61 3.30
C THR A 254 -5.41 9.84 2.46
N PRO A 255 -6.12 10.97 2.63
CA PRO A 255 -5.83 12.20 1.87
C PRO A 255 -4.55 12.90 2.33
N THR A 256 -4.12 12.67 3.56
CA THR A 256 -2.93 13.28 4.17
C THR A 256 -2.02 12.19 4.72
N PRO A 257 -1.21 11.52 3.86
CA PRO A 257 -0.39 10.38 4.29
C PRO A 257 0.61 10.72 5.39
N ILE A 258 1.36 11.81 5.22
CA ILE A 258 2.36 12.27 6.20
C ILE A 258 2.33 13.79 6.19
N ASP A 259 2.03 14.39 7.33
CA ASP A 259 2.03 15.85 7.50
C ASP A 259 2.91 16.25 8.69
N PRO A 260 3.60 17.40 8.64
CA PRO A 260 4.32 17.94 9.80
C PRO A 260 3.32 18.28 10.91
N LEU A 261 3.72 18.01 12.16
CA LEU A 261 2.99 18.40 13.37
C LEU A 261 3.13 19.88 13.67
#